data_077a8992afc89c4e4542048f58bfda4d
#
_entry.id   077a8992afc89c4e4542048f58bfda4d
#
_cell.length_a   1.000
_cell.length_b   1.000
_cell.length_c   1.000
_cell.angle_alpha   90.00
_cell.angle_beta   90.00
_cell.angle_gamma   90.00
#
_symmetry.space_group_name_H-M   'P 1'
#
loop_
_entity.id
_entity.type
_entity.pdbx_description
1 polymer ?
#
loop_
_entity_poly.entity_id
_entity_poly.type
_entity_poly.pdbx_seq_one_letter_code
_entity_poly.pdbx_strand_id
1 'polypeptide(L)'
;TLLYLLYRQKTKNEMNKQALELNNIKLELANAFIELDKKKNQLVVSQKENESSQSRLENEIKNLTSNYKKLQRRRIVTSIIFRKLVNIAERSTNCNEPLLTEQLWFSIVSEITETYPNLKMYLLERYPNLSSQEWEYCCLCMFNFDSKTEARLLGINPSSVSTKRLRFRQKLGISAL
;
A
#
# COMPACT_ATOMS: atom_id res chain seq x y z
N THR A 1 -8.83 -88.31 -20.58
CA THR A 1 -7.56 -87.62 -20.93
C THR A 1 -7.78 -86.37 -21.81
N LEU A 2 -8.65 -86.46 -22.84
CA LEU A 2 -8.82 -85.31 -23.77
C LEU A 2 -9.52 -84.14 -23.14
N LEU A 3 -10.53 -84.30 -22.27
CA LEU A 3 -11.20 -83.25 -21.49
C LEU A 3 -10.22 -82.50 -20.52
N TYR A 4 -9.34 -83.22 -19.93
CA TYR A 4 -8.28 -82.58 -19.02
C TYR A 4 -7.33 -81.71 -19.82
N LEU A 5 -6.92 -82.11 -21.03
CA LEU A 5 -6.05 -81.31 -21.89
C LEU A 5 -6.77 -79.99 -22.36
N LEU A 6 -8.05 -80.14 -22.76
CA LEU A 6 -8.87 -78.97 -23.14
C LEU A 6 -9.07 -77.99 -21.97
N TYR A 7 -9.36 -78.49 -20.78
CA TYR A 7 -9.50 -77.68 -19.58
C TYR A 7 -8.16 -76.94 -19.24
N ARG A 8 -7.04 -77.65 -19.26
CA ARG A 8 -5.70 -77.09 -19.04
C ARG A 8 -5.36 -76.02 -20.08
N GLN A 9 -5.74 -76.19 -21.34
CA GLN A 9 -5.49 -75.20 -22.39
C GLN A 9 -6.37 -73.98 -22.23
N LYS A 10 -7.67 -74.15 -21.82
CA LYS A 10 -8.54 -73.01 -21.50
C LYS A 10 -8.05 -72.20 -20.35
N THR A 11 -7.65 -72.81 -19.23
CA THR A 11 -7.11 -72.09 -18.08
C THR A 11 -5.79 -71.38 -18.42
N LYS A 12 -4.90 -71.96 -19.23
CA LYS A 12 -3.68 -71.33 -19.71
C LYS A 12 -3.94 -70.08 -20.58
N ASN A 13 -4.98 -70.14 -21.45
CA ASN A 13 -5.39 -69.03 -22.29
C ASN A 13 -5.98 -67.88 -21.47
N GLU A 14 -6.80 -68.21 -20.45
CA GLU A 14 -7.35 -67.20 -19.53
C GLU A 14 -6.24 -66.51 -18.71
N MET A 15 -5.27 -67.26 -18.19
CA MET A 15 -4.10 -66.69 -17.48
C MET A 15 -3.27 -65.78 -18.39
N ASN A 16 -3.01 -66.21 -19.65
CA ASN A 16 -2.30 -65.38 -20.61
C ASN A 16 -3.06 -64.10 -20.97
N LYS A 17 -4.35 -64.14 -21.07
CA LYS A 17 -5.21 -62.95 -21.30
C LYS A 17 -5.15 -61.99 -20.13
N GLN A 18 -5.28 -62.49 -18.91
CA GLN A 18 -5.15 -61.68 -17.70
C GLN A 18 -3.75 -61.04 -17.54
N ALA A 19 -2.67 -61.82 -17.88
CA ALA A 19 -1.34 -61.28 -17.88
C ALA A 19 -1.11 -60.17 -18.91
N LEU A 20 -1.74 -60.28 -20.09
CA LEU A 20 -1.68 -59.22 -21.11
C LEU A 20 -2.46 -57.96 -20.66
N GLU A 21 -3.66 -58.12 -20.10
CA GLU A 21 -4.42 -57.02 -19.53
C GLU A 21 -3.67 -56.30 -18.41
N LEU A 22 -3.05 -57.04 -17.50
CA LEU A 22 -2.22 -56.50 -16.44
C LEU A 22 -1.04 -55.68 -16.95
N ASN A 23 -0.37 -56.16 -18.00
CA ASN A 23 0.72 -55.45 -18.64
C ASN A 23 0.25 -54.16 -19.33
N ASN A 24 -0.93 -54.19 -19.98
CA ASN A 24 -1.51 -52.96 -20.56
C ASN A 24 -1.84 -51.91 -19.50
N ILE A 25 -2.47 -52.34 -18.39
CA ILE A 25 -2.78 -51.45 -17.26
C ILE A 25 -1.49 -50.86 -16.66
N LYS A 26 -0.42 -51.64 -16.52
CA LYS A 26 0.89 -51.15 -16.04
C LYS A 26 1.47 -50.12 -16.99
N LEU A 27 1.36 -50.31 -18.28
CA LEU A 27 1.83 -49.36 -19.28
C LEU A 27 1.03 -48.02 -19.25
N GLU A 28 -0.30 -48.14 -19.17
CA GLU A 28 -1.15 -46.96 -19.02
C GLU A 28 -0.86 -46.15 -17.75
N LEU A 29 -0.65 -46.87 -16.63
CA LEU A 29 -0.28 -46.25 -15.37
C LEU A 29 1.07 -45.54 -15.47
N ALA A 30 2.07 -46.17 -16.09
CA ALA A 30 3.38 -45.53 -16.29
C ALA A 30 3.29 -44.28 -17.16
N ASN A 31 2.50 -44.30 -18.22
CA ASN A 31 2.28 -43.12 -19.07
C ASN A 31 1.55 -42.00 -18.33
N ALA A 32 0.55 -42.35 -17.52
CA ALA A 32 -0.15 -41.36 -16.67
C ALA A 32 0.78 -40.71 -15.64
N PHE A 33 1.68 -41.46 -15.03
CA PHE A 33 2.68 -40.90 -14.13
C PHE A 33 3.65 -39.92 -14.83
N ILE A 34 4.11 -40.23 -16.02
CA ILE A 34 4.98 -39.36 -16.83
C ILE A 34 4.24 -38.05 -17.16
N GLU A 35 2.96 -38.14 -17.56
CA GLU A 35 2.16 -36.97 -17.89
C GLU A 35 1.90 -36.10 -16.64
N LEU A 36 1.61 -36.71 -15.52
CA LEU A 36 1.40 -36.02 -14.24
C LEU A 36 2.65 -35.27 -13.77
N ASP A 37 3.81 -35.90 -13.88
CA ASP A 37 5.09 -35.26 -13.52
C ASP A 37 5.42 -34.09 -14.44
N LYS A 38 5.15 -34.21 -15.74
CA LYS A 38 5.27 -33.11 -16.70
C LYS A 38 4.36 -31.94 -16.36
N LYS A 39 3.09 -32.19 -16.06
CA LYS A 39 2.13 -31.14 -15.65
C LYS A 39 2.55 -30.48 -14.33
N LYS A 40 2.98 -31.26 -13.36
CA LYS A 40 3.50 -30.74 -12.08
C LYS A 40 4.67 -29.77 -12.29
N ASN A 41 5.64 -30.15 -13.12
CA ASN A 41 6.78 -29.31 -13.42
C ASN A 41 6.38 -28.03 -14.15
N GLN A 42 5.44 -28.07 -15.09
CA GLN A 42 4.89 -26.90 -15.75
C GLN A 42 4.21 -25.95 -14.76
N LEU A 43 3.46 -26.51 -13.81
CA LEU A 43 2.76 -25.72 -12.79
C LEU A 43 3.74 -24.98 -11.87
N VAL A 44 4.82 -25.64 -11.45
CA VAL A 44 5.88 -25.04 -10.62
C VAL A 44 6.58 -23.88 -11.36
N VAL A 45 6.87 -24.04 -12.64
CA VAL A 45 7.48 -22.97 -13.45
C VAL A 45 6.53 -21.76 -13.54
N SER A 46 5.26 -22.03 -13.87
CA SER A 46 4.26 -20.96 -13.98
C SER A 46 4.03 -20.22 -12.64
N GLN A 47 4.02 -20.94 -11.52
CA GLN A 47 3.94 -20.31 -10.20
C GLN A 47 5.13 -19.38 -9.93
N LYS A 48 6.34 -19.83 -10.23
CA LYS A 48 7.55 -19.03 -10.04
C LYS A 48 7.59 -17.77 -10.91
N GLU A 49 7.09 -17.85 -12.14
CA GLU A 49 6.95 -16.70 -13.03
C GLU A 49 5.92 -15.68 -12.50
N ASN A 50 4.78 -16.16 -11.98
CA ASN A 50 3.76 -15.32 -11.37
C ASN A 50 4.29 -14.60 -10.11
N GLU A 51 4.98 -15.31 -9.22
CA GLU A 51 5.61 -14.71 -8.02
C GLU A 51 6.63 -13.62 -8.39
N SER A 52 7.45 -13.88 -9.42
CA SER A 52 8.40 -12.90 -9.94
C SER A 52 7.72 -11.65 -10.50
N SER A 53 6.63 -11.83 -11.26
CA SER A 53 5.84 -10.73 -11.82
C SER A 53 5.15 -9.92 -10.74
N GLN A 54 4.58 -10.57 -9.73
CA GLN A 54 3.96 -9.91 -8.58
C GLN A 54 4.97 -9.07 -7.81
N SER A 55 6.15 -9.59 -7.52
CA SER A 55 7.22 -8.87 -6.84
C SER A 55 7.69 -7.63 -7.61
N ARG A 56 7.77 -7.71 -8.95
CA ARG A 56 8.08 -6.56 -9.81
C ARG A 56 7.02 -5.47 -9.72
N LEU A 57 5.74 -5.84 -9.79
CA LEU A 57 4.62 -4.90 -9.69
C LEU A 57 4.57 -4.21 -8.32
N GLU A 58 4.78 -4.95 -7.25
CA GLU A 58 4.85 -4.39 -5.89
C GLU A 58 5.97 -3.35 -5.74
N ASN A 59 7.15 -3.64 -6.29
CA ASN A 59 8.27 -2.70 -6.30
C ASN A 59 7.97 -1.45 -7.14
N GLU A 60 7.33 -1.60 -8.29
CA GLU A 60 6.92 -0.49 -9.14
C GLU A 60 5.88 0.41 -8.44
N ILE A 61 4.87 -0.18 -7.82
CA ILE A 61 3.88 0.55 -7.01
C ILE A 61 4.55 1.32 -5.89
N LYS A 62 5.49 0.72 -5.17
CA LYS A 62 6.26 1.37 -4.11
C LYS A 62 7.05 2.56 -4.62
N ASN A 63 7.72 2.42 -5.76
CA ASN A 63 8.48 3.49 -6.40
C ASN A 63 7.57 4.64 -6.86
N LEU A 64 6.47 4.33 -7.55
CA LEU A 64 5.48 5.31 -8.00
C LEU A 64 4.87 6.06 -6.81
N THR A 65 4.49 5.36 -5.75
CA THR A 65 3.96 5.96 -4.52
C THR A 65 4.97 6.91 -3.87
N SER A 66 6.24 6.51 -3.80
CA SER A 66 7.32 7.37 -3.27
C SER A 66 7.51 8.64 -4.11
N ASN A 67 7.53 8.51 -5.43
CA ASN A 67 7.67 9.64 -6.35
C ASN A 67 6.47 10.57 -6.27
N TYR A 68 5.25 10.03 -6.19
CA TYR A 68 4.03 10.83 -6.03
C TYR A 68 4.07 11.66 -4.74
N LYS A 69 4.47 11.06 -3.60
CA LYS A 69 4.64 11.77 -2.33
C LYS A 69 5.69 12.89 -2.42
N LYS A 70 6.79 12.68 -3.14
CA LYS A 70 7.81 13.71 -3.36
C LYS A 70 7.26 14.88 -4.18
N LEU A 71 6.50 14.60 -5.24
CA LEU A 71 5.89 15.62 -6.08
C LEU A 71 4.86 16.44 -5.31
N GLN A 72 4.01 15.82 -4.49
CA GLN A 72 3.06 16.52 -3.64
C GLN A 72 3.78 17.48 -2.67
N ARG A 73 4.83 17.02 -1.98
CA ARG A 73 5.64 17.88 -1.11
C ARG A 73 6.27 19.05 -1.87
N ARG A 74 6.81 18.77 -3.04
CA ARG A 74 7.41 19.81 -3.88
C ARG A 74 6.38 20.86 -4.29
N ARG A 75 5.17 20.44 -4.68
CA ARG A 75 4.07 21.36 -5.00
C ARG A 75 3.80 22.33 -3.86
N ILE A 76 3.65 21.84 -2.62
CA ILE A 76 3.40 22.68 -1.46
C ILE A 76 4.52 23.70 -1.25
N VAL A 77 5.78 23.25 -1.18
CA VAL A 77 6.93 24.12 -0.89
C VAL A 77 7.17 25.17 -1.99
N THR A 78 6.78 24.88 -3.24
CA THR A 78 6.88 25.84 -4.36
C THR A 78 5.63 26.69 -4.54
N SER A 79 4.57 26.44 -3.77
CA SER A 79 3.31 27.19 -3.90
C SER A 79 3.47 28.67 -3.55
N ILE A 80 2.60 29.49 -4.13
CA ILE A 80 2.55 30.93 -3.84
C ILE A 80 2.21 31.16 -2.37
N ILE A 81 1.32 30.33 -1.83
CA ILE A 81 0.88 30.48 -0.44
C ILE A 81 2.02 30.14 0.54
N PHE A 82 2.83 29.12 0.28
CA PHE A 82 4.02 28.82 1.10
C PHE A 82 4.94 30.03 1.20
N ARG A 83 5.33 30.61 0.05
CA ARG A 83 6.20 31.79 0.00
C ARG A 83 5.59 33.00 0.71
N LYS A 84 4.28 33.21 0.56
CA LYS A 84 3.55 34.28 1.23
C LYS A 84 3.60 34.12 2.75
N LEU A 85 3.35 32.91 3.26
CA LEU A 85 3.39 32.61 4.69
C LEU A 85 4.79 32.77 5.28
N VAL A 86 5.84 32.32 4.61
CA VAL A 86 7.24 32.52 5.02
C VAL A 86 7.55 34.02 5.09
N ASN A 87 7.23 34.79 4.04
CA ASN A 87 7.47 36.24 4.01
C ASN A 87 6.74 36.99 5.13
N ILE A 88 5.49 36.62 5.43
CA ILE A 88 4.73 37.21 6.53
C ILE A 88 5.41 36.92 7.88
N ALA A 89 5.79 35.64 8.09
CA ALA A 89 6.47 35.23 9.31
C ALA A 89 7.84 35.88 9.48
N GLU A 90 8.63 36.12 8.43
CA GLU A 90 9.94 36.76 8.47
C GLU A 90 9.84 38.26 8.77
N ARG A 91 8.83 38.93 8.23
CA ARG A 91 8.63 40.37 8.41
C ARG A 91 8.04 40.76 9.77
N SER A 92 7.39 39.81 10.45
CA SER A 92 6.80 40.10 11.77
C SER A 92 7.85 40.19 12.84
N THR A 93 7.86 41.33 13.53
CA THR A 93 8.67 41.59 14.71
C THR A 93 7.95 41.21 16.01
N ASN A 94 6.61 41.13 15.99
CA ASN A 94 5.76 40.74 17.12
C ASN A 94 5.45 39.25 17.11
N CYS A 95 5.81 38.56 18.21
CA CYS A 95 5.56 37.12 18.35
C CYS A 95 4.23 36.77 19.07
N ASN A 96 3.47 37.78 19.52
CA ASN A 96 2.33 37.58 20.42
C ASN A 96 0.94 37.70 19.74
N GLU A 97 0.92 38.05 18.47
CA GLU A 97 -0.34 38.15 17.71
C GLU A 97 -0.36 37.15 16.54
N PRO A 98 -1.47 36.45 16.33
CA PRO A 98 -1.58 35.53 15.21
C PRO A 98 -1.56 36.30 13.88
N LEU A 99 -0.72 35.87 12.95
CA LEU A 99 -0.58 36.51 11.63
C LEU A 99 -1.53 35.93 10.60
N LEU A 100 -2.18 34.80 10.93
CA LEU A 100 -3.11 34.09 10.03
C LEU A 100 -4.49 34.71 10.11
N THR A 101 -4.83 35.50 9.09
CA THR A 101 -6.20 35.99 8.87
C THR A 101 -7.11 34.89 8.32
N GLU A 102 -8.42 35.09 8.37
CA GLU A 102 -9.40 34.15 7.78
C GLU A 102 -9.13 33.86 6.29
N GLN A 103 -8.74 34.87 5.53
CA GLN A 103 -8.37 34.70 4.11
C GLN A 103 -7.13 33.84 3.92
N LEU A 104 -6.13 33.94 4.82
CA LEU A 104 -4.94 33.09 4.78
C LEU A 104 -5.28 31.67 5.17
N TRP A 105 -6.11 31.46 6.18
CA TRP A 105 -6.62 30.13 6.54
C TRP A 105 -7.37 29.47 5.38
N PHE A 106 -8.27 30.22 4.73
CA PHE A 106 -8.94 29.72 3.53
C PHE A 106 -7.95 29.32 2.43
N SER A 107 -6.92 30.14 2.17
CA SER A 107 -5.92 29.84 1.16
C SER A 107 -5.07 28.61 1.51
N ILE A 108 -4.72 28.43 2.79
CA ILE A 108 -4.02 27.25 3.31
C ILE A 108 -4.85 25.99 3.06
N VAL A 109 -6.11 26.03 3.47
CA VAL A 109 -7.04 24.89 3.33
C VAL A 109 -7.26 24.54 1.86
N SER A 110 -7.45 25.55 0.99
CA SER A 110 -7.63 25.35 -0.45
C SER A 110 -6.41 24.66 -1.08
N GLU A 111 -5.20 25.16 -0.83
CA GLU A 111 -3.95 24.58 -1.35
C GLU A 111 -3.78 23.11 -0.93
N ILE A 112 -4.07 22.80 0.34
CA ILE A 112 -3.96 21.43 0.84
C ILE A 112 -5.05 20.54 0.27
N THR A 113 -6.29 21.02 0.17
CA THR A 113 -7.40 20.25 -0.42
C THR A 113 -7.17 19.93 -1.89
N GLU A 114 -6.59 20.87 -2.65
CA GLU A 114 -6.21 20.63 -4.05
C GLU A 114 -5.04 19.65 -4.19
N THR A 115 -4.07 19.70 -3.27
CA THR A 115 -2.90 18.82 -3.30
C THR A 115 -3.21 17.41 -2.79
N TYR A 116 -4.13 17.31 -1.82
CA TYR A 116 -4.56 16.06 -1.16
C TYR A 116 -6.10 15.96 -1.10
N PRO A 117 -6.80 15.74 -2.22
CA PRO A 117 -8.26 15.83 -2.30
C PRO A 117 -9.00 14.89 -1.34
N ASN A 118 -8.43 13.74 -1.02
CA ASN A 118 -9.06 12.74 -0.16
C ASN A 118 -8.64 12.85 1.33
N LEU A 119 -7.75 13.79 1.68
CA LEU A 119 -7.19 13.88 3.04
C LEU A 119 -8.27 14.18 4.08
N LYS A 120 -9.14 15.15 3.80
CA LYS A 120 -10.21 15.54 4.73
C LYS A 120 -11.18 14.40 4.99
N MET A 121 -11.61 13.70 3.94
CA MET A 121 -12.52 12.56 4.03
C MET A 121 -11.87 11.42 4.83
N TYR A 122 -10.65 11.07 4.51
CA TYR A 122 -9.87 10.05 5.25
C TYR A 122 -9.73 10.36 6.74
N LEU A 123 -9.51 11.65 7.10
CA LEU A 123 -9.43 12.04 8.51
C LEU A 123 -10.78 12.00 9.20
N LEU A 124 -11.87 12.44 8.56
CA LEU A 124 -13.20 12.41 9.14
C LEU A 124 -13.74 10.99 9.34
N GLU A 125 -13.39 10.05 8.47
CA GLU A 125 -13.74 8.63 8.65
C GLU A 125 -13.11 8.03 9.92
N ARG A 126 -11.89 8.45 10.27
CA ARG A 126 -11.16 7.95 11.46
C ARG A 126 -11.41 8.80 12.70
N TYR A 127 -11.66 10.09 12.52
CA TYR A 127 -11.82 11.08 13.58
C TYR A 127 -13.06 11.93 13.31
N PRO A 128 -14.28 11.37 13.52
CA PRO A 128 -15.54 12.06 13.21
C PRO A 128 -15.72 13.39 13.95
N ASN A 129 -15.06 13.53 15.10
CA ASN A 129 -15.13 14.74 15.95
C ASN A 129 -14.01 15.76 15.64
N LEU A 130 -13.41 15.71 14.46
CA LEU A 130 -12.41 16.69 14.04
C LEU A 130 -13.08 18.06 13.82
N SER A 131 -12.72 19.05 14.64
CA SER A 131 -13.26 20.41 14.51
C SER A 131 -12.67 21.15 13.29
N SER A 132 -13.33 22.22 12.85
CA SER A 132 -12.83 23.06 11.76
C SER A 132 -11.46 23.65 12.06
N GLN A 133 -11.21 24.11 13.29
CA GLN A 133 -9.92 24.64 13.71
C GLN A 133 -8.81 23.58 13.71
N GLU A 134 -9.15 22.35 14.04
CA GLU A 134 -8.21 21.22 13.98
C GLU A 134 -7.90 20.82 12.54
N TRP A 135 -8.88 20.88 11.66
CA TRP A 135 -8.67 20.69 10.23
C TRP A 135 -7.74 21.77 9.65
N GLU A 136 -7.98 23.03 9.96
CA GLU A 136 -7.12 24.15 9.58
C GLU A 136 -5.68 23.93 10.07
N TYR A 137 -5.54 23.56 11.35
CA TYR A 137 -4.20 23.28 11.91
C TYR A 137 -3.55 22.05 11.24
N CYS A 138 -4.29 21.02 10.89
CA CYS A 138 -3.81 19.91 10.11
C CYS A 138 -3.24 20.39 8.76
N CYS A 139 -3.98 21.22 8.05
CA CYS A 139 -3.55 21.82 6.79
C CYS A 139 -2.26 22.64 6.95
N LEU A 140 -2.14 23.43 8.01
CA LEU A 140 -0.91 24.19 8.32
C LEU A 140 0.27 23.25 8.56
N CYS A 141 0.09 22.16 9.30
CA CYS A 141 1.15 21.17 9.55
C CYS A 141 1.68 20.53 8.27
N MET A 142 0.86 20.43 7.20
CA MET A 142 1.29 19.86 5.93
C MET A 142 2.34 20.71 5.19
N PHE A 143 2.45 22.00 5.51
CA PHE A 143 3.51 22.88 5.00
C PHE A 143 4.87 22.58 5.63
N ASN A 144 4.90 21.87 6.75
CA ASN A 144 6.11 21.46 7.48
C ASN A 144 7.07 22.59 7.79
N PHE A 145 6.53 23.72 8.28
CA PHE A 145 7.33 24.84 8.76
C PHE A 145 8.19 24.44 9.97
N ASP A 146 9.31 25.14 10.16
CA ASP A 146 10.05 25.06 11.41
C ASP A 146 9.24 25.65 12.59
N SER A 147 9.62 25.31 13.80
CA SER A 147 8.87 25.74 15.00
C SER A 147 8.85 27.27 15.18
N LYS A 148 9.86 27.96 14.67
CA LYS A 148 9.95 29.42 14.76
C LYS A 148 8.96 30.10 13.80
N THR A 149 8.93 29.64 12.57
CA THR A 149 7.98 30.12 11.55
C THR A 149 6.53 29.83 11.95
N GLU A 150 6.25 28.59 12.37
CA GLU A 150 4.92 28.19 12.83
C GLU A 150 4.45 29.00 14.05
N ALA A 151 5.36 29.20 15.02
CA ALA A 151 5.07 30.00 16.20
C ALA A 151 4.66 31.43 15.84
N ARG A 152 5.37 32.09 14.93
CA ARG A 152 5.07 33.44 14.46
C ARG A 152 3.71 33.49 13.74
N LEU A 153 3.44 32.51 12.84
CA LEU A 153 2.17 32.43 12.13
C LEU A 153 0.99 32.28 13.10
N LEU A 154 1.17 31.49 14.15
CA LEU A 154 0.12 31.22 15.15
C LEU A 154 0.06 32.23 16.30
N GLY A 155 1.01 33.15 16.42
CA GLY A 155 1.11 34.10 17.55
C GLY A 155 1.36 33.42 18.90
N ILE A 156 2.14 32.33 18.91
CA ILE A 156 2.48 31.57 20.13
C ILE A 156 3.97 31.45 20.32
N ASN A 157 4.38 31.06 21.53
CA ASN A 157 5.80 30.83 21.82
C ASN A 157 6.31 29.59 21.06
N PRO A 158 7.55 29.60 20.49
CA PRO A 158 8.15 28.46 19.82
C PRO A 158 8.18 27.17 20.65
N SER A 159 8.36 27.25 21.95
CA SER A 159 8.27 26.10 22.86
C SER A 159 6.87 25.46 22.91
N SER A 160 5.83 26.26 22.71
CA SER A 160 4.44 25.81 22.70
C SER A 160 4.06 25.04 21.43
N VAL A 161 4.79 25.25 20.31
CA VAL A 161 4.55 24.54 19.04
C VAL A 161 4.74 23.04 19.21
N SER A 162 5.81 22.61 19.85
CA SER A 162 6.10 21.19 20.09
C SER A 162 4.98 20.53 20.91
N THR A 163 4.52 21.20 21.96
CA THR A 163 3.39 20.71 22.79
C THR A 163 2.09 20.66 21.99
N LYS A 164 1.82 21.67 21.17
CA LYS A 164 0.62 21.70 20.31
C LYS A 164 0.65 20.56 19.29
N ARG A 165 1.78 20.34 18.62
CA ARG A 165 1.99 19.23 17.68
C ARG A 165 1.83 17.87 18.37
N LEU A 166 2.38 17.71 19.57
CA LEU A 166 2.27 16.47 20.35
C LEU A 166 0.81 16.16 20.69
N ARG A 167 0.09 17.12 21.27
CA ARG A 167 -1.34 16.99 21.61
C ARG A 167 -2.19 16.65 20.39
N PHE A 168 -1.90 17.30 19.26
CA PHE A 168 -2.61 17.03 18.00
C PHE A 168 -2.34 15.63 17.47
N ARG A 169 -1.09 15.15 17.50
CA ARG A 169 -0.75 13.76 17.14
C ARG A 169 -1.43 12.75 18.06
N GLN A 170 -1.41 12.99 19.38
CA GLN A 170 -2.07 12.11 20.35
C GLN A 170 -3.57 12.03 20.06
N LYS A 171 -4.22 13.14 19.77
CA LYS A 171 -5.63 13.16 19.39
C LYS A 171 -5.91 12.35 18.12
N LEU A 172 -5.01 12.42 17.15
CA LEU A 172 -5.09 11.64 15.91
C LEU A 172 -4.53 10.20 16.05
N GLY A 173 -4.26 9.74 17.26
CA GLY A 173 -3.72 8.38 17.50
C GLY A 173 -2.42 8.07 16.74
N ILE A 174 -1.70 9.10 16.28
CA ILE A 174 -0.43 8.97 15.59
C ILE A 174 0.66 8.90 16.65
N SER A 175 1.06 7.70 17.03
CA SER A 175 2.26 7.49 17.85
C SER A 175 3.50 7.99 17.10
N ALA A 176 4.41 8.67 17.82
CA ALA A 176 5.70 9.02 17.27
C ALA A 176 6.44 7.73 16.86
N LEU A 177 6.76 7.62 15.57
CA LEU A 177 7.79 6.71 15.10
C LEU A 177 9.15 7.31 15.42
#